data_442164734bafa0f14a1b47237d3c1de5
#
_entry.id   442164734bafa0f14a1b47237d3c1de5
#
_cell.length_a   1.000
_cell.length_b   1.000
_cell.length_c   1.000
_cell.angle_alpha   90.00
_cell.angle_beta   90.00
_cell.angle_gamma   90.00
#
_symmetry.space_group_name_H-M   'P 1'
#
loop_
_entity.id
_entity.type
_entity.pdbx_description
1 polymer ?
#
loop_
_entity_poly.entity_id
_entity_poly.type
_entity_poly.pdbx_seq_one_letter_code
_entity_poly.pdbx_strand_id
1 'polypeptide(L)'
;MNVGVVGDIIRAFLEEKTSVIGTDFDPNITGKKLFGKADIYTGEETIQRLKEADLAVVTGMTLTTKSIDDIIRVCEEYKTKLIVFAETGANMGQFYVNHGVDIYIGEQYPFYIYDGKSSVKITRKSPR
;
A
#
# COMPACT_ATOMS: atom_id res chain seq x y z
N MET A 1 4.37 0.35 -7.04
CA MET A 1 5.14 -0.07 -5.85
C MET A 1 4.19 -0.51 -4.77
N ASN A 2 4.49 -1.61 -4.08
CA ASN A 2 3.71 -2.08 -2.93
C ASN A 2 4.55 -1.96 -1.65
N VAL A 3 4.09 -1.17 -0.70
CA VAL A 3 4.73 -0.96 0.61
C VAL A 3 4.01 -1.80 1.65
N GLY A 4 4.73 -2.69 2.34
CA GLY A 4 4.12 -3.77 3.11
C GLY A 4 3.57 -4.82 2.14
N VAL A 5 4.40 -5.77 1.77
CA VAL A 5 4.14 -6.65 0.62
C VAL A 5 2.91 -7.54 0.84
N VAL A 6 2.00 -7.49 -0.12
CA VAL A 6 0.88 -8.41 -0.27
C VAL A 6 0.98 -9.06 -1.65
N GLY A 7 1.19 -10.36 -1.69
CA GLY A 7 1.45 -11.10 -2.93
C GLY A 7 0.37 -10.94 -3.99
N ASP A 8 -0.89 -10.91 -3.60
CA ASP A 8 -2.02 -10.76 -4.53
C ASP A 8 -2.06 -9.36 -5.17
N ILE A 9 -1.63 -8.31 -4.45
CA ILE A 9 -1.50 -6.96 -5.00
C ILE A 9 -0.41 -6.94 -6.06
N ILE A 10 0.75 -7.51 -5.77
CA ILE A 10 1.85 -7.59 -6.73
C ILE A 10 1.44 -8.39 -7.96
N ARG A 11 0.79 -9.53 -7.76
CA ARG A 11 0.30 -10.36 -8.86
C ARG A 11 -0.66 -9.60 -9.77
N ALA A 12 -1.60 -8.86 -9.20
CA ALA A 12 -2.58 -8.08 -9.96
C ALA A 12 -1.89 -7.04 -10.86
N PHE A 13 -0.89 -6.33 -10.37
CA PHE A 13 -0.13 -5.39 -11.18
C PHE A 13 0.68 -6.08 -12.28
N LEU A 14 1.28 -7.23 -12.00
CA LEU A 14 2.02 -7.99 -13.00
C LEU A 14 1.12 -8.52 -14.12
N GLU A 15 -0.11 -8.95 -13.79
CA GLU A 15 -1.12 -9.37 -14.77
C GLU A 15 -1.50 -8.23 -15.73
N GLU A 16 -1.53 -6.99 -15.24
CA GLU A 16 -1.75 -5.79 -16.04
C GLU A 16 -0.48 -5.32 -16.77
N LYS A 17 0.57 -6.13 -16.80
CA LYS A 17 1.87 -5.84 -17.45
C LYS A 17 2.55 -4.58 -16.92
N THR A 18 2.32 -4.26 -15.66
CA THR A 18 2.92 -3.13 -14.95
C THR A 18 4.22 -3.55 -14.28
N SER A 19 5.24 -2.72 -14.35
CA SER A 19 6.47 -2.93 -13.59
C SER A 19 6.21 -2.68 -12.11
N VAL A 20 6.54 -3.64 -11.25
CA VAL A 20 6.24 -3.59 -9.82
C VAL A 20 7.47 -3.89 -8.99
N ILE A 21 7.67 -3.12 -7.94
CA ILE A 21 8.59 -3.45 -6.84
C ILE A 21 7.82 -3.43 -5.52
N GLY A 22 8.39 -4.08 -4.50
CA GLY A 22 7.87 -4.03 -3.14
C GLY A 22 8.92 -3.65 -2.14
N THR A 23 8.51 -3.16 -0.98
CA THR A 23 9.35 -3.00 0.20
C THR A 23 8.67 -3.61 1.42
N ASP A 24 9.46 -4.25 2.26
CA ASP A 24 8.96 -4.88 3.48
C ASP A 24 10.09 -5.00 4.51
N PHE A 25 9.73 -5.02 5.79
CA PHE A 25 10.67 -5.24 6.87
C PHE A 25 10.93 -6.73 7.16
N ASP A 26 10.14 -7.63 6.57
CA ASP A 26 10.31 -9.07 6.78
C ASP A 26 11.57 -9.57 6.07
N PRO A 27 12.59 -10.03 6.81
CA PRO A 27 13.84 -10.50 6.22
C PRO A 27 13.67 -11.77 5.37
N ASN A 28 12.56 -12.48 5.52
CA ASN A 28 12.32 -13.71 4.75
C ASN A 28 11.95 -13.43 3.29
N ILE A 29 11.50 -12.22 2.97
CA ILE A 29 11.09 -11.87 1.60
C ILE A 29 11.97 -10.79 0.97
N THR A 30 12.70 -10.01 1.75
CA THR A 30 13.62 -9.00 1.20
C THR A 30 14.76 -9.64 0.44
N GLY A 31 15.18 -9.01 -0.64
CA GLY A 31 16.21 -9.52 -1.54
C GLY A 31 15.72 -10.60 -2.50
N LYS A 32 14.45 -10.98 -2.44
CA LYS A 32 13.83 -11.96 -3.34
C LYS A 32 13.09 -11.28 -4.48
N LYS A 33 12.82 -12.06 -5.51
CA LYS A 33 12.02 -11.65 -6.66
C LYS A 33 10.70 -12.44 -6.64
N LEU A 34 9.58 -11.77 -6.32
CA LEU A 34 8.28 -12.43 -6.30
C LEU A 34 7.77 -12.70 -7.73
N PHE A 35 7.22 -13.90 -7.92
CA PHE A 35 6.69 -14.36 -9.22
C PHE A 35 7.72 -14.24 -10.34
N GLY A 36 9.02 -14.28 -10.01
CA GLY A 36 10.12 -14.14 -10.96
C GLY A 36 10.27 -12.75 -11.59
N LYS A 37 9.53 -11.72 -11.13
CA LYS A 37 9.47 -10.41 -11.79
C LYS A 37 9.54 -9.21 -10.86
N ALA A 38 9.03 -9.29 -9.64
CA ALA A 38 8.96 -8.15 -8.73
C ALA A 38 10.05 -8.21 -7.66
N ASP A 39 11.00 -7.28 -7.72
CA ASP A 39 12.05 -7.18 -6.71
C ASP A 39 11.49 -6.65 -5.39
N ILE A 40 11.88 -7.27 -4.28
CA ILE A 40 11.49 -6.87 -2.93
C ILE A 40 12.71 -6.31 -2.21
N TYR A 41 12.64 -5.04 -1.87
CA TYR A 41 13.67 -4.32 -1.12
C TYR A 41 13.34 -4.25 0.36
N THR A 42 14.30 -3.84 1.18
CA THR A 42 14.07 -3.68 2.62
C THR A 42 13.16 -2.49 2.91
N GLY A 43 12.47 -2.52 4.04
CA GLY A 43 11.59 -1.42 4.45
C GLY A 43 12.30 -0.08 4.63
N GLU A 44 13.60 -0.10 4.95
CA GLU A 44 14.42 1.10 5.04
C GLU A 44 14.57 1.84 3.71
N GLU A 45 14.42 1.16 2.58
CA GLU A 45 14.49 1.77 1.25
C GLU A 45 13.17 2.37 0.78
N THR A 46 12.09 2.25 1.55
CA THR A 46 10.74 2.67 1.13
C THR A 46 10.69 4.12 0.66
N ILE A 47 11.18 5.04 1.47
CA ILE A 47 11.14 6.48 1.16
C ILE A 47 11.91 6.79 -0.13
N GLN A 48 13.09 6.22 -0.30
CA GLN A 48 13.90 6.44 -1.49
C GLN A 48 13.22 5.87 -2.75
N ARG A 49 12.61 4.69 -2.65
CA ARG A 49 11.93 4.03 -3.77
C ARG A 49 10.64 4.74 -4.17
N LEU A 50 9.92 5.34 -3.22
CA LEU A 50 8.70 6.10 -3.50
C LEU A 50 8.94 7.29 -4.42
N LYS A 51 10.11 7.90 -4.37
CA LYS A 51 10.47 9.05 -5.20
C LYS A 51 10.45 8.74 -6.69
N GLU A 52 10.63 7.48 -7.06
CA GLU A 52 10.68 7.02 -8.45
C GLU A 52 9.39 6.31 -8.90
N ALA A 53 8.44 6.12 -8.00
CA ALA A 53 7.20 5.42 -8.29
C ALA A 53 6.11 6.35 -8.82
N ASP A 54 5.31 5.89 -9.78
CA ASP A 54 4.12 6.61 -10.26
C ASP A 54 2.93 6.38 -9.32
N LEU A 55 2.85 5.18 -8.75
CA LEU A 55 1.76 4.75 -7.88
C LEU A 55 2.32 3.89 -6.75
N ALA A 56 1.87 4.15 -5.54
CA ALA A 56 2.16 3.33 -4.37
C ALA A 56 0.86 2.76 -3.79
N VAL A 57 0.86 1.46 -3.53
CA VAL A 57 -0.17 0.78 -2.72
C VAL A 57 0.46 0.42 -1.40
N VAL A 58 -0.03 1.01 -0.33
CA VAL A 58 0.53 0.91 1.02
C VAL A 58 -0.47 0.17 1.90
N THR A 59 0.01 -0.82 2.64
CA THR A 59 -0.85 -1.57 3.56
C THR A 59 -0.96 -0.90 4.92
N GLY A 60 -2.01 -1.23 5.66
CA GLY A 60 -2.28 -0.66 6.98
C GLY A 60 -1.20 -0.91 8.04
N MET A 61 -0.24 -1.81 7.77
CA MET A 61 0.92 -2.00 8.65
C MET A 61 1.72 -0.71 8.85
N THR A 62 1.73 0.19 7.88
CA THR A 62 2.40 1.50 8.00
C THR A 62 1.76 2.39 9.05
N LEU A 63 0.49 2.18 9.38
CA LEU A 63 -0.21 2.91 10.44
C LEU A 63 0.33 2.52 11.82
N THR A 64 0.63 1.24 12.01
CA THR A 64 1.17 0.73 13.28
C THR A 64 2.65 1.03 13.44
N THR A 65 3.40 1.09 12.34
CA THR A 65 4.83 1.41 12.35
C THR A 65 5.12 2.91 12.32
N LYS A 66 4.08 3.75 12.30
CA LYS A 66 4.18 5.22 12.25
C LYS A 66 4.92 5.76 11.01
N SER A 67 5.02 4.98 9.95
CA SER A 67 5.70 5.38 8.71
C SER A 67 4.77 6.09 7.72
N ILE A 68 3.46 6.09 7.95
CA ILE A 68 2.47 6.62 7.02
C ILE A 68 2.63 8.13 6.76
N ASP A 69 2.96 8.91 7.78
CA ASP A 69 3.10 10.36 7.63
C ASP A 69 4.25 10.73 6.68
N ASP A 70 5.38 10.05 6.80
CA ASP A 70 6.51 10.25 5.91
C ASP A 70 6.19 9.80 4.48
N ILE A 71 5.45 8.69 4.34
CA ILE A 71 5.00 8.19 3.04
C ILE A 71 4.09 9.21 2.35
N ILE A 72 3.10 9.75 3.06
CA ILE A 72 2.18 10.77 2.53
C ILE A 72 2.98 11.99 2.06
N ARG A 73 3.88 12.50 2.91
CA ARG A 73 4.70 13.66 2.60
C ARG A 73 5.52 13.47 1.33
N VAL A 74 6.18 12.33 1.20
CA VAL A 74 7.02 12.03 0.02
C VAL A 74 6.16 11.84 -1.23
N CYS A 75 5.03 11.17 -1.12
CA CYS A 75 4.11 11.01 -2.25
C CYS A 75 3.55 12.35 -2.75
N GLU A 76 3.24 13.28 -1.85
CA GLU A 76 2.81 14.63 -2.23
C GLU A 76 3.93 15.40 -2.94
N GLU A 77 5.13 15.37 -2.37
CA GLU A 77 6.30 16.07 -2.92
C GLU A 77 6.67 15.59 -4.33
N TYR A 78 6.66 14.28 -4.55
CA TYR A 78 7.06 13.65 -5.82
C TYR A 78 5.89 13.32 -6.73
N LYS A 79 4.66 13.71 -6.35
CA LYS A 79 3.42 13.47 -7.12
C LYS A 79 3.15 11.99 -7.39
N THR A 80 3.57 11.13 -6.49
CA THR A 80 3.25 9.71 -6.49
C THR A 80 1.81 9.53 -6.03
N LYS A 81 0.97 8.84 -6.81
CA LYS A 81 -0.39 8.50 -6.39
C LYS A 81 -0.35 7.51 -5.25
N LEU A 82 -1.20 7.70 -4.24
CA LEU A 82 -1.16 6.91 -3.02
C LEU A 82 -2.49 6.24 -2.73
N ILE A 83 -2.46 4.91 -2.71
CA ILE A 83 -3.57 4.06 -2.29
C ILE A 83 -3.18 3.40 -0.98
N VAL A 84 -4.03 3.49 0.03
CA VAL A 84 -3.86 2.75 1.28
C VAL A 84 -4.90 1.63 1.33
N PHE A 85 -4.43 0.42 1.56
CA PHE A 85 -5.27 -0.75 1.82
C PHE A 85 -5.07 -1.17 3.27
N ALA A 86 -6.11 -1.17 4.07
CA ALA A 86 -6.01 -1.38 5.50
C ALA A 86 -7.11 -2.30 6.05
N GLU A 87 -6.70 -3.32 6.78
CA GLU A 87 -7.55 -4.02 7.74
C GLU A 87 -7.43 -3.30 9.09
N THR A 88 -6.19 -3.10 9.55
CA THR A 88 -5.89 -2.23 10.69
C THR A 88 -6.18 -0.78 10.30
N GLY A 89 -7.02 -0.10 11.08
CA GLY A 89 -7.41 1.28 10.78
C GLY A 89 -8.41 1.43 9.64
N ALA A 90 -9.19 0.39 9.35
CA ALA A 90 -10.16 0.37 8.23
C ALA A 90 -11.18 1.52 8.27
N ASN A 91 -11.48 2.06 9.45
CA ASN A 91 -12.46 3.15 9.64
C ASN A 91 -11.88 4.55 9.43
N MET A 92 -10.59 4.68 9.13
CA MET A 92 -9.90 5.98 9.08
C MET A 92 -9.80 6.57 7.68
N GLY A 93 -10.57 6.05 6.72
CA GLY A 93 -10.46 6.46 5.31
C GLY A 93 -10.64 7.95 5.08
N GLN A 94 -11.69 8.55 5.65
CA GLN A 94 -11.94 9.98 5.46
C GLN A 94 -10.83 10.85 6.06
N PHE A 95 -10.31 10.47 7.22
CA PHE A 95 -9.18 11.18 7.84
C PHE A 95 -7.97 11.19 6.91
N TYR A 96 -7.55 10.04 6.41
CA TYR A 96 -6.37 9.95 5.57
C TYR A 96 -6.54 10.56 4.19
N VAL A 97 -7.73 10.44 3.58
CA VAL A 97 -8.03 11.11 2.31
C VAL A 97 -7.97 12.64 2.46
N ASN A 98 -8.39 13.17 3.60
CA ASN A 98 -8.26 14.60 3.89
C ASN A 98 -6.81 15.03 4.16
N HIS A 99 -5.91 14.08 4.39
CA HIS A 99 -4.49 14.33 4.72
C HIS A 99 -3.51 13.85 3.63
N GLY A 100 -3.96 13.65 2.41
CA GLY A 100 -3.08 13.42 1.27
C GLY A 100 -3.15 12.04 0.60
N VAL A 101 -3.93 11.11 1.15
CA VAL A 101 -4.16 9.81 0.50
C VAL A 101 -5.19 9.98 -0.61
N ASP A 102 -4.90 9.45 -1.81
CA ASP A 102 -5.81 9.57 -2.95
C ASP A 102 -6.99 8.59 -2.84
N ILE A 103 -6.71 7.35 -2.46
CA ILE A 103 -7.74 6.31 -2.28
C ILE A 103 -7.42 5.52 -1.01
N TYR A 104 -8.43 5.32 -0.17
CA TYR A 104 -8.32 4.50 1.02
C TYR A 104 -9.31 3.33 0.92
N ILE A 105 -8.80 2.11 0.98
CA ILE A 105 -9.59 0.88 0.91
C ILE A 105 -9.52 0.21 2.28
N GLY A 106 -10.63 0.24 3.01
CA GLY A 106 -10.74 -0.36 4.34
C GLY A 106 -11.53 -1.68 4.29
N GLU A 107 -10.96 -2.75 4.81
CA GLU A 107 -11.63 -4.04 4.97
C GLU A 107 -11.85 -4.32 6.46
N GLN A 108 -13.08 -4.03 6.94
CA GLN A 108 -13.43 -4.15 8.36
C GLN A 108 -13.59 -5.59 8.82
N TYR A 109 -14.15 -6.44 7.95
CA TYR A 109 -14.50 -7.82 8.27
C TYR A 109 -13.89 -8.73 7.22
N PRO A 110 -12.60 -9.06 7.33
CA PRO A 110 -11.96 -9.94 6.36
C PRO A 110 -12.53 -11.37 6.45
N PHE A 111 -12.72 -11.99 5.29
CA PHE A 111 -13.38 -13.29 5.18
C PHE A 111 -12.67 -14.42 5.93
N TYR A 112 -11.37 -14.30 6.13
CA TYR A 112 -10.58 -15.33 6.83
C TYR A 112 -10.74 -15.30 8.36
N ILE A 113 -11.35 -14.24 8.91
CA ILE A 113 -11.65 -14.13 10.35
C ILE A 113 -13.12 -14.50 10.61
N TYR A 114 -14.00 -14.13 9.68
CA TYR A 114 -15.44 -14.30 9.82
C TYR A 114 -15.97 -15.24 8.74
N ASP A 115 -16.83 -16.18 9.15
CA ASP A 115 -17.54 -17.04 8.22
C ASP A 115 -18.67 -16.23 7.54
N GLY A 116 -18.33 -15.50 6.49
CA GLY A 116 -19.29 -14.62 5.82
C GLY A 116 -18.64 -13.74 4.76
N LYS A 117 -19.35 -12.70 4.35
CA LYS A 117 -18.88 -11.77 3.33
C LYS A 117 -17.96 -10.70 3.93
N SER A 118 -16.85 -10.44 3.26
CA SER A 118 -16.01 -9.28 3.57
C SER A 118 -16.79 -7.98 3.38
N SER A 119 -16.54 -7.02 4.26
CA SER A 119 -17.04 -5.65 4.13
C SER A 119 -15.90 -4.72 3.77
N VAL A 120 -15.98 -4.12 2.59
CA VAL A 120 -14.95 -3.21 2.07
C VAL A 120 -15.56 -1.83 1.87
N LYS A 121 -14.90 -0.81 2.39
CA LYS A 121 -15.25 0.58 2.18
C LYS A 121 -14.14 1.29 1.41
N ILE A 122 -14.49 1.93 0.29
CA ILE A 122 -13.57 2.71 -0.52
C ILE A 122 -13.87 4.19 -0.33
N THR A 123 -12.87 4.95 0.12
CA THR A 123 -12.93 6.40 0.23
C THR A 123 -11.97 7.01 -0.77
N ARG A 124 -12.42 7.98 -1.55
CA ARG A 124 -11.63 8.65 -2.59
C ARG A 124 -11.53 10.13 -2.31
N LYS A 125 -10.40 10.71 -2.71
CA LYS A 125 -10.25 12.15 -2.74
C LYS A 125 -11.22 12.74 -3.76
N SER A 126 -11.95 13.78 -3.36
CA SER A 126 -12.87 14.46 -4.29
C SER A 126 -12.10 15.08 -5.45
N PRO A 127 -12.60 14.97 -6.69
CA PRO A 127 -11.99 15.69 -7.81
C PRO A 127 -12.14 17.20 -7.59
N ARG A 128 -11.11 17.92 -7.89
CA ARG A 128 -11.11 19.38 -7.85
C ARG A 128 -11.60 19.96 -9.16
#